data_e1ae8b1ff6a27fd027203b8ff3f1ec0c
#
_entry.id   e1ae8b1ff6a27fd027203b8ff3f1ec0c
#
_cell.length_a   1.000
_cell.length_b   1.000
_cell.length_c   1.000
_cell.angle_alpha   90.00
_cell.angle_beta   90.00
_cell.angle_gamma   90.00
#
_symmetry.space_group_name_H-M   'P 1'
#
loop_
_entity.id
_entity.type
_entity.pdbx_description
1 polymer ?
#
loop_
_entity_poly.entity_id
_entity_poly.type
_entity_poly.pdbx_seq_one_letter_code
_entity_poly.pdbx_strand_id
1 'polypeptide(L)'
;MINKIEHIGVAVKDLKKSEELFQKLLGQPSYKKEEVHSEGVITSFFKIGHQKIELLKASNPSSPIQKFLEKRNEGVHHIALHVNSIQDEVKRLESLGF
;
A
#
# COMPACT_ATOMS: atom_id res chain seq x y z
N MET A 1 -18.88 -9.91 2.34
CA MET A 1 -19.02 -8.70 1.51
C MET A 1 -17.89 -7.74 1.80
N ILE A 2 -17.63 -6.87 0.87
CA ILE A 2 -16.61 -5.82 1.02
C ILE A 2 -17.16 -4.72 1.90
N ASN A 3 -16.42 -4.35 2.96
CA ASN A 3 -16.87 -3.38 3.96
C ASN A 3 -16.30 -1.98 3.77
N LYS A 4 -15.04 -1.90 3.36
CA LYS A 4 -14.34 -0.62 3.23
C LYS A 4 -13.05 -0.81 2.44
N ILE A 5 -12.46 0.30 2.04
CA ILE A 5 -11.08 0.32 1.59
C ILE A 5 -10.21 0.28 2.85
N GLU A 6 -9.41 -0.77 3.01
CA GLU A 6 -8.52 -0.92 4.17
C GLU A 6 -7.32 -0.01 4.03
N HIS A 7 -6.67 -0.03 2.86
CA HIS A 7 -5.57 0.88 2.57
C HIS A 7 -5.36 1.07 1.07
N ILE A 8 -4.63 2.13 0.76
CA ILE A 8 -4.12 2.42 -0.57
C ILE A 8 -2.60 2.37 -0.49
N GLY A 9 -1.98 1.53 -1.30
CA GLY A 9 -0.52 1.41 -1.38
C GLY A 9 0.02 2.28 -2.50
N VAL A 10 0.97 3.15 -2.18
CA VAL A 10 1.57 4.09 -3.11
C VAL A 10 3.07 3.82 -3.21
N ALA A 11 3.55 3.49 -4.40
CA ALA A 11 4.96 3.25 -4.65
C ALA A 11 5.71 4.58 -4.77
N VAL A 12 6.81 4.72 -4.03
CA VAL A 12 7.61 5.94 -3.98
C VAL A 12 9.10 5.61 -4.14
N LYS A 13 9.84 6.54 -4.72
CA LYS A 13 11.29 6.38 -4.93
C LYS A 13 12.10 6.81 -3.71
N ASP A 14 11.69 7.91 -3.09
CA ASP A 14 12.35 8.50 -1.92
C ASP A 14 11.38 8.51 -0.75
N LEU A 15 11.53 7.55 0.16
CA LEU A 15 10.58 7.38 1.26
C LEU A 15 10.56 8.60 2.19
N LYS A 16 11.72 9.13 2.52
CA LYS A 16 11.81 10.28 3.44
C LYS A 16 11.12 11.51 2.87
N LYS A 17 11.38 11.83 1.62
CA LYS A 17 10.70 12.95 0.92
C LYS A 17 9.20 12.75 0.87
N SER A 18 8.78 11.54 0.55
CA SER A 18 7.35 11.22 0.46
C SER A 18 6.67 11.24 1.82
N GLU A 19 7.36 10.79 2.88
CA GLU A 19 6.84 10.92 4.24
C GLU A 19 6.63 12.38 4.63
N GLU A 20 7.58 13.24 4.29
CA GLU A 20 7.45 14.68 4.56
C GLU A 20 6.27 15.30 3.81
N LEU A 21 6.10 14.93 2.55
CA LEU A 21 5.01 15.40 1.72
C LEU A 21 3.65 14.97 2.29
N PHE A 22 3.51 13.70 2.62
CA PHE A 22 2.25 13.17 3.13
C PHE A 22 1.95 13.66 4.55
N GLN A 23 2.96 13.91 5.36
CA GLN A 23 2.78 14.53 6.66
C GLN A 23 2.17 15.93 6.51
N LYS A 24 2.67 16.71 5.57
CA LYS A 24 2.10 18.05 5.29
C LYS A 24 0.68 17.96 4.76
N LEU A 25 0.46 17.05 3.82
CA LEU A 25 -0.85 16.86 3.19
C LEU A 25 -1.91 16.44 4.21
N LEU A 26 -1.59 15.46 5.04
CA LEU A 26 -2.54 14.84 5.95
C LEU A 26 -2.58 15.51 7.33
N GLY A 27 -1.62 16.38 7.63
CA GLY A 27 -1.55 17.08 8.91
C GLY A 27 -1.12 16.21 10.07
N GLN A 28 -0.52 15.04 9.81
CA GLN A 28 -0.05 14.12 10.84
C GLN A 28 1.10 13.27 10.30
N PRO A 29 2.02 12.84 11.18
CA PRO A 29 3.16 12.03 10.74
C PRO A 29 2.78 10.57 10.49
N SER A 30 3.67 9.85 9.83
CA SER A 30 3.59 8.38 9.78
C SER A 30 3.59 7.84 11.22
N TYR A 31 2.73 6.87 11.48
CA TYR A 31 2.64 6.28 12.82
C TYR A 31 3.44 4.99 12.94
N LYS A 32 3.93 4.47 11.83
CA LYS A 32 4.65 3.19 11.81
C LYS A 32 5.47 3.07 10.54
N LYS A 33 6.62 2.43 10.66
CA LYS A 33 7.45 2.04 9.52
C LYS A 33 7.85 0.58 9.70
N GLU A 34 7.80 -0.19 8.63
CA GLU A 34 8.04 -1.63 8.69
C GLU A 34 8.80 -2.08 7.44
N GLU A 35 9.80 -2.92 7.64
CA GLU A 35 10.51 -3.55 6.52
C GLU A 35 10.10 -5.02 6.43
N VAL A 36 9.64 -5.44 5.25
CA VAL A 36 9.27 -6.83 4.97
C VAL A 36 10.30 -7.38 3.99
N HIS A 37 11.33 -8.02 4.53
CA HIS A 37 12.47 -8.52 3.75
C HIS A 37 12.06 -9.51 2.67
N SER A 38 11.10 -10.39 2.96
CA SER A 38 10.62 -11.41 2.01
C SER A 38 9.96 -10.79 0.78
N GLU A 39 9.44 -9.57 0.91
CA GLU A 39 8.78 -8.86 -0.19
C GLU A 39 9.64 -7.74 -0.76
N GLY A 40 10.79 -7.48 -0.15
CA GLY A 40 11.70 -6.45 -0.61
C GLY A 40 11.14 -5.04 -0.50
N VAL A 41 10.37 -4.76 0.56
CA VAL A 41 9.67 -3.47 0.69
C VAL A 41 9.85 -2.88 2.09
N ILE A 42 9.96 -1.54 2.14
CA ILE A 42 9.85 -0.76 3.36
C ILE A 42 8.56 0.04 3.24
N THR A 43 7.69 -0.08 4.24
CA THR A 43 6.37 0.55 4.23
C THR A 43 6.27 1.58 5.35
N SER A 44 5.78 2.78 5.02
CA SER A 44 5.47 3.83 5.98
C SER A 44 3.96 4.02 6.01
N PHE A 45 3.36 4.00 7.20
CA PHE A 45 1.92 3.95 7.39
C PHE A 45 1.37 5.29 7.86
N PHE A 46 0.37 5.81 7.15
CA PHE A 46 -0.42 6.97 7.55
C PHE A 46 -1.86 6.56 7.78
N LYS A 47 -2.51 7.14 8.78
CA LYS A 47 -3.88 6.79 9.13
C LYS A 47 -4.82 7.94 8.78
N ILE A 48 -5.94 7.64 8.13
CA ILE A 48 -7.00 8.59 7.82
C ILE A 48 -8.31 7.95 8.29
N GLY A 49 -8.81 8.36 9.45
CA GLY A 49 -9.99 7.73 10.04
C GLY A 49 -9.76 6.24 10.24
N HIS A 50 -10.57 5.40 9.60
CA HIS A 50 -10.45 3.95 9.65
C HIS A 50 -9.67 3.36 8.48
N GLN A 51 -9.06 4.20 7.66
CA GLN A 51 -8.35 3.79 6.46
C GLN A 51 -6.88 4.21 6.55
N LYS A 52 -6.05 3.63 5.68
CA LYS A 52 -4.61 3.91 5.69
C LYS A 52 -4.10 4.24 4.30
N ILE A 53 -3.07 5.08 4.27
CA ILE A 53 -2.20 5.22 3.10
C ILE A 53 -0.87 4.61 3.49
N GLU A 54 -0.34 3.73 2.64
CA GLU A 54 0.94 3.06 2.86
C GLU A 54 1.90 3.46 1.74
N LEU A 55 3.00 4.09 2.12
CA LEU A 55 4.05 4.43 1.18
C LEU A 55 5.00 3.26 1.09
N LEU A 56 5.27 2.80 -0.13
CA LEU A 56 6.05 1.59 -0.39
C LEU A 56 7.33 1.96 -1.11
N LYS A 57 8.46 1.64 -0.49
CA LYS A 57 9.78 1.82 -1.11
C LYS A 57 10.44 0.45 -1.29
N ALA A 58 11.09 0.24 -2.44
CA ALA A 58 11.88 -0.96 -2.66
C ALA A 58 13.09 -0.99 -1.72
N SER A 59 13.31 -2.12 -1.05
CA SER A 59 14.47 -2.30 -0.17
C SER A 59 15.64 -2.96 -0.88
N ASN A 60 15.43 -3.45 -2.11
CA ASN A 60 16.50 -4.03 -2.94
C ASN A 60 16.12 -3.94 -4.42
N PRO A 61 17.10 -4.11 -5.35
CA PRO A 61 16.86 -3.95 -6.78
C PRO A 61 15.93 -4.99 -7.41
N SER A 62 15.73 -6.14 -6.78
CA SER A 62 14.86 -7.20 -7.31
C SER A 62 13.44 -7.11 -6.78
N SER A 63 13.13 -6.13 -5.97
CA SER A 63 11.80 -5.92 -5.38
C SER A 63 10.73 -5.73 -6.45
N PRO A 64 9.51 -6.28 -6.25
CA PRO A 64 8.37 -5.98 -7.12
C PRO A 64 8.06 -4.48 -7.18
N ILE A 65 8.29 -3.74 -6.10
CA ILE A 65 8.11 -2.29 -6.07
C ILE A 65 9.12 -1.60 -6.99
N GLN A 66 10.37 -2.07 -7.01
CA GLN A 66 11.38 -1.53 -7.92
C GLN A 66 10.96 -1.74 -9.38
N LYS A 67 10.46 -2.91 -9.72
CA LYS A 67 9.97 -3.22 -11.07
C LYS A 67 8.79 -2.34 -11.45
N PHE A 68 7.88 -2.11 -10.50
CA PHE A 68 6.74 -1.22 -10.71
C PHE A 68 7.21 0.21 -11.02
N LEU A 69 8.14 0.73 -10.21
CA LEU A 69 8.67 2.09 -10.40
C LEU A 69 9.38 2.27 -11.73
N GLU A 70 10.10 1.25 -12.18
CA GLU A 70 10.79 1.28 -13.49
C GLU A 70 9.81 1.33 -14.66
N LYS A 71 8.68 0.64 -14.54
CA LYS A 71 7.66 0.58 -15.60
C LYS A 71 6.68 1.74 -15.55
N ARG A 72 6.24 2.12 -14.35
CA ARG A 72 5.10 3.02 -14.17
C ARG A 72 5.41 4.31 -13.42
N ASN A 73 6.64 4.44 -12.89
CA ASN A 73 7.01 5.56 -12.04
C ASN A 73 6.23 5.55 -10.72
N GLU A 74 6.28 6.64 -9.95
CA GLU A 74 5.57 6.73 -8.68
C GLU A 74 4.07 6.78 -8.89
N GLY A 75 3.32 6.19 -7.97
CA GLY A 75 1.87 6.22 -8.02
C GLY A 75 1.23 5.10 -7.24
N VAL A 76 -0.09 4.99 -7.35
CA VAL A 76 -0.86 3.96 -6.69
C VAL A 76 -0.44 2.59 -7.22
N HIS A 77 0.00 1.73 -6.30
CA HIS A 77 0.41 0.37 -6.61
C HIS A 77 -0.75 -0.61 -6.42
N HIS A 78 -1.50 -0.45 -5.33
CA HIS A 78 -2.64 -1.32 -5.06
C HIS A 78 -3.64 -0.68 -4.11
N ILE A 79 -4.85 -1.24 -4.12
CA ILE A 79 -5.91 -0.92 -3.18
C ILE A 79 -6.28 -2.22 -2.47
N ALA A 80 -6.28 -2.21 -1.14
CA ALA A 80 -6.70 -3.36 -0.34
C ALA A 80 -8.12 -3.12 0.18
N LEU A 81 -8.95 -4.12 0.01
CA LEU A 81 -10.34 -4.08 0.44
C LEU A 81 -10.54 -4.97 1.67
N HIS A 82 -11.23 -4.46 2.67
CA HIS A 82 -11.55 -5.22 3.87
C HIS A 82 -12.82 -6.03 3.63
N VAL A 83 -12.77 -7.32 3.99
CA VAL A 83 -13.90 -8.24 3.84
C VAL A 83 -14.15 -8.99 5.15
N ASN A 84 -15.37 -9.53 5.35
CA ASN A 84 -15.72 -10.29 6.54
C ASN A 84 -15.08 -11.69 6.52
N SER A 85 -15.10 -12.35 5.35
CA SER A 85 -14.51 -13.67 5.16
C SER A 85 -13.82 -13.71 3.81
N ILE A 86 -12.51 -13.90 3.82
CA ILE A 86 -11.71 -13.96 2.59
C ILE A 86 -12.14 -15.16 1.73
N GLN A 87 -12.44 -16.30 2.34
CA GLN A 87 -12.85 -17.50 1.60
C GLN A 87 -14.18 -17.29 0.88
N ASP A 88 -15.15 -16.71 1.57
CA ASP A 88 -16.47 -16.45 0.99
C ASP A 88 -16.37 -15.42 -0.14
N GLU A 89 -15.56 -14.38 0.05
CA GLU A 89 -15.42 -13.35 -0.96
C GLU A 89 -14.68 -13.85 -2.20
N VAL A 90 -13.66 -14.68 -2.03
CA VAL A 90 -12.96 -15.32 -3.14
C VAL A 90 -13.94 -16.15 -3.97
N LYS A 91 -14.77 -16.96 -3.30
CA LYS A 91 -15.79 -17.78 -3.99
C LYS A 91 -16.78 -16.91 -4.76
N ARG A 92 -17.25 -15.85 -4.11
CA ARG A 92 -18.22 -14.93 -4.75
C ARG A 92 -17.62 -14.30 -5.99
N LEU A 93 -16.41 -13.78 -5.89
CA LEU A 93 -15.74 -13.09 -7.00
C LEU A 93 -15.39 -14.06 -8.13
N GLU A 94 -14.93 -15.26 -7.81
CA GLU A 94 -14.65 -16.29 -8.81
C GLU A 94 -15.91 -16.65 -9.59
N SER A 95 -17.05 -16.78 -8.90
CA SER A 95 -18.32 -17.07 -9.56
C SER A 95 -18.77 -15.97 -10.51
N LEU A 96 -18.26 -14.76 -10.35
CA LEU A 96 -18.54 -13.61 -11.19
C LEU A 96 -17.49 -13.39 -12.28
N GLY A 97 -16.49 -14.24 -12.36
CA GLY A 97 -15.47 -14.19 -13.41
C GLY A 97 -14.22 -13.40 -13.06
N PHE A 98 -14.01 -13.11 -11.78
CA PHE A 98 -12.78 -12.45 -11.33
C PHE A 98 -11.64 -13.44 -11.14
#